data_cffeb0d957279d3c3f99c4ba2f53ba2e
#
_entry.id   cffeb0d957279d3c3f99c4ba2f53ba2e
#
_cell.length_a   1.000
_cell.length_b   1.000
_cell.length_c   1.000
_cell.angle_alpha   90.00
_cell.angle_beta   90.00
_cell.angle_gamma   90.00
#
_symmetry.space_group_name_H-M   'P 1'
#
loop_
_entity.id
_entity.type
_entity.pdbx_description
1 polymer ?
#
loop_
_entity_poly.entity_id
_entity_poly.type
_entity_poly.pdbx_seq_one_letter_code
_entity_poly.pdbx_strand_id
1 'polypeptide(L)'
;MSELTSCHHYSRRCSIVSPCCDKEYSCRFCHDEEEYENQDDYKLKHKIDRYKIDQVICLKCSTKQSIKQYCENCNECMGNYYCDICHLFDDDDKQQFHCEKCNICRVGGVDNYNHCDTCNMCIIKDIQHVCVPVKDSLCPVCQDDLFTSVTLVTSMKCGHYIHKECLLELMETTYKCPLCCASLGNTDLLNSYIDQEIINTPMPQDYNYNVKILCNDCHVESDTKFHIIGLKCLECNGYNTKQV
;
A
#
# COMPACT_ATOMS: atom_id res chain seq x y z
N MET A 1 -21.09 22.86 -24.69
CA MET A 1 -21.26 21.76 -23.73
C MET A 1 -19.89 21.59 -23.11
N SER A 2 -19.71 22.09 -21.90
CA SER A 2 -18.48 21.90 -21.14
C SER A 2 -18.29 20.40 -20.94
N GLU A 3 -17.16 19.86 -21.40
CA GLU A 3 -16.76 18.50 -21.07
C GLU A 3 -16.80 18.35 -19.56
N LEU A 4 -17.59 17.38 -19.09
CA LEU A 4 -17.62 16.96 -17.69
C LEU A 4 -16.21 16.56 -17.32
N THR A 5 -15.48 17.41 -16.60
CA THR A 5 -14.08 17.19 -16.26
C THR A 5 -13.99 16.17 -15.13
N SER A 6 -13.98 14.87 -15.52
CA SER A 6 -13.46 13.84 -14.65
C SER A 6 -11.94 14.05 -14.53
N CYS A 7 -11.42 13.98 -13.32
CA CYS A 7 -9.97 13.92 -13.13
C CYS A 7 -9.49 12.46 -13.24
N HIS A 8 -8.19 12.26 -13.38
CA HIS A 8 -7.62 10.91 -13.43
C HIS A 8 -7.84 10.08 -12.13
N HIS A 9 -8.23 10.72 -11.03
CA HIS A 9 -8.48 10.04 -9.74
C HIS A 9 -9.89 9.45 -9.66
N TYR A 10 -10.92 10.22 -10.10
CA TYR A 10 -12.32 9.83 -9.98
C TYR A 10 -13.14 10.34 -11.18
N SER A 11 -14.08 9.51 -11.60
CA SER A 11 -15.11 9.87 -12.54
C SER A 11 -16.36 10.30 -11.77
N ARG A 12 -16.84 11.54 -11.97
CA ARG A 12 -18.00 12.08 -11.25
C ARG A 12 -18.55 13.34 -11.91
N ARG A 13 -19.75 13.74 -11.47
CA ARG A 13 -20.51 14.88 -12.03
C ARG A 13 -20.63 16.04 -11.04
N CYS A 14 -19.68 16.15 -10.12
CA CYS A 14 -19.54 17.29 -9.22
C CYS A 14 -18.08 17.62 -8.96
N SER A 15 -17.82 18.88 -8.61
CA SER A 15 -16.60 19.34 -7.97
C SER A 15 -16.84 19.57 -6.48
N ILE A 16 -15.77 19.64 -5.73
CA ILE A 16 -15.81 19.96 -4.29
C ILE A 16 -15.38 21.41 -4.06
N VAL A 17 -15.90 22.03 -3.00
CA VAL A 17 -15.38 23.29 -2.48
C VAL A 17 -14.47 22.98 -1.30
N SER A 18 -13.22 23.39 -1.39
CA SER A 18 -12.25 23.13 -0.34
C SER A 18 -12.52 23.97 0.91
N PRO A 19 -12.66 23.37 2.11
CA PRO A 19 -12.92 24.11 3.33
C PRO A 19 -11.71 24.89 3.87
N CYS A 20 -10.50 24.62 3.36
CA CYS A 20 -9.27 25.25 3.81
C CYS A 20 -8.86 26.49 2.98
N CYS A 21 -9.30 26.58 1.72
CA CYS A 21 -8.95 27.68 0.82
C CYS A 21 -10.14 28.25 0.03
N ASP A 22 -11.36 27.70 0.20
CA ASP A 22 -12.59 28.09 -0.47
C ASP A 22 -12.53 28.06 -2.01
N LYS A 23 -11.59 27.28 -2.55
CA LYS A 23 -11.45 27.06 -3.99
C LYS A 23 -12.19 25.79 -4.44
N GLU A 24 -12.53 25.74 -5.73
CA GLU A 24 -13.17 24.60 -6.38
C GLU A 24 -12.13 23.64 -6.96
N TYR A 25 -12.29 22.34 -6.69
CA TYR A 25 -11.43 21.28 -7.21
C TYR A 25 -12.24 20.11 -7.73
N SER A 26 -11.72 19.45 -8.76
CA SER A 26 -12.34 18.22 -9.26
C SER A 26 -12.39 17.14 -8.17
N CYS A 27 -11.38 17.02 -7.31
CA CYS A 27 -11.39 16.12 -6.17
C CYS A 27 -10.36 16.54 -5.09
N ARG A 28 -10.37 15.84 -3.96
CA ARG A 28 -9.43 16.08 -2.87
C ARG A 28 -7.96 15.89 -3.27
N PHE A 29 -7.69 14.92 -4.15
CA PHE A 29 -6.33 14.70 -4.65
C PHE A 29 -5.87 15.81 -5.60
N CYS A 30 -6.76 16.30 -6.48
CA CYS A 30 -6.43 17.47 -7.30
C CYS A 30 -6.13 18.71 -6.45
N HIS A 31 -6.83 18.88 -5.32
CA HIS A 31 -6.49 19.92 -4.34
C HIS A 31 -5.08 19.70 -3.77
N ASP A 32 -4.79 18.48 -3.29
CA ASP A 32 -3.52 18.19 -2.63
C ASP A 32 -2.34 18.25 -3.62
N GLU A 33 -2.55 17.86 -4.88
CA GLU A 33 -1.56 18.07 -5.95
C GLU A 33 -1.22 19.54 -6.15
N GLU A 34 -2.24 20.42 -6.21
CA GLU A 34 -2.04 21.86 -6.47
C GLU A 34 -1.54 22.59 -5.22
N GLU A 35 -2.17 22.37 -4.06
CA GLU A 35 -1.94 23.19 -2.86
C GLU A 35 -0.90 22.58 -1.91
N TYR A 36 -0.46 21.35 -2.14
CA TYR A 36 0.56 20.71 -1.32
C TYR A 36 1.77 20.23 -2.13
N GLU A 37 1.59 19.45 -3.20
CA GLU A 37 2.71 18.86 -3.93
C GLU A 37 3.39 19.90 -4.83
N ASN A 38 2.61 20.62 -5.62
CA ASN A 38 3.08 21.62 -6.60
C ASN A 38 3.17 23.04 -6.03
N GLN A 39 2.82 23.25 -4.75
CA GLN A 39 2.93 24.56 -4.10
C GLN A 39 4.40 24.85 -3.72
N ASP A 40 4.98 25.92 -4.30
CA ASP A 40 6.36 26.30 -4.04
C ASP A 40 6.57 26.97 -2.67
N ASP A 41 5.59 27.76 -2.21
CA ASP A 41 5.68 28.42 -0.90
C ASP A 41 5.26 27.43 0.21
N TYR A 42 6.24 26.96 0.99
CA TYR A 42 6.03 26.05 2.09
C TYR A 42 5.03 26.54 3.15
N LYS A 43 4.84 27.87 3.28
CA LYS A 43 3.88 28.46 4.24
C LYS A 43 2.43 28.34 3.76
N LEU A 44 2.24 28.17 2.46
CA LEU A 44 0.93 28.00 1.86
C LEU A 44 0.58 26.53 1.66
N LYS A 45 1.56 25.63 1.77
CA LYS A 45 1.33 24.18 1.64
C LYS A 45 0.33 23.68 2.65
N HIS A 46 -0.75 23.05 2.17
CA HIS A 46 -1.75 22.44 3.01
C HIS A 46 -2.47 21.30 2.30
N LYS A 47 -2.94 20.32 3.07
CA LYS A 47 -3.76 19.22 2.57
C LYS A 47 -5.21 19.42 3.00
N ILE A 48 -6.13 18.92 2.19
CA ILE A 48 -7.55 18.98 2.49
C ILE A 48 -7.95 17.93 3.53
N ASP A 49 -8.72 18.36 4.53
CA ASP A 49 -9.42 17.43 5.41
C ASP A 49 -10.74 17.02 4.74
N ARG A 50 -10.78 15.81 4.17
CA ARG A 50 -11.95 15.31 3.44
C ARG A 50 -13.21 15.27 4.29
N TYR A 51 -13.09 15.09 5.59
CA TYR A 51 -14.26 15.03 6.50
C TYR A 51 -14.89 16.41 6.77
N LYS A 52 -14.17 17.47 6.43
CA LYS A 52 -14.64 18.86 6.54
C LYS A 52 -15.21 19.41 5.23
N ILE A 53 -15.12 18.67 4.14
CA ILE A 53 -15.75 19.06 2.88
C ILE A 53 -17.27 19.03 3.11
N ASP A 54 -17.94 20.15 3.00
CA ASP A 54 -19.39 20.29 3.24
C ASP A 54 -20.17 20.75 2.02
N GLN A 55 -19.50 21.18 0.95
CA GLN A 55 -20.11 21.73 -0.25
C GLN A 55 -19.57 21.13 -1.53
N VAL A 56 -20.47 20.93 -2.47
CA VAL A 56 -20.19 20.47 -3.83
C VAL A 56 -20.89 21.38 -4.84
N ILE A 57 -20.35 21.40 -6.08
CA ILE A 57 -20.94 22.11 -7.21
C ILE A 57 -21.31 21.09 -8.28
N CYS A 58 -22.56 21.09 -8.69
CA CYS A 58 -23.04 20.23 -9.77
C CYS A 58 -22.45 20.69 -11.12
N LEU A 59 -21.74 19.81 -11.81
CA LEU A 59 -21.12 20.15 -13.14
C LEU A 59 -22.16 20.36 -14.25
N LYS A 60 -23.40 19.87 -14.07
CA LYS A 60 -24.47 20.03 -15.07
C LYS A 60 -25.16 21.39 -15.03
N CYS A 61 -25.41 21.90 -13.82
CA CYS A 61 -26.20 23.15 -13.67
C CYS A 61 -25.50 24.21 -12.81
N SER A 62 -24.26 23.99 -12.42
CA SER A 62 -23.43 24.88 -11.60
C SER A 62 -24.03 25.27 -10.23
N THR A 63 -25.00 24.48 -9.74
CA THR A 63 -25.58 24.72 -8.42
C THR A 63 -24.59 24.29 -7.34
N LYS A 64 -24.23 25.24 -6.46
CA LYS A 64 -23.48 25.00 -5.23
C LYS A 64 -24.46 24.57 -4.13
N GLN A 65 -24.19 23.44 -3.49
CA GLN A 65 -25.09 22.86 -2.48
C GLN A 65 -24.30 22.10 -1.41
N SER A 66 -24.99 21.73 -0.33
CA SER A 66 -24.46 20.78 0.65
C SER A 66 -24.22 19.42 0.02
N ILE A 67 -23.31 18.62 0.61
CA ILE A 67 -23.00 17.28 0.12
C ILE A 67 -24.23 16.39 0.12
N LYS A 68 -24.61 15.92 -1.09
CA LYS A 68 -25.66 14.92 -1.33
C LYS A 68 -25.34 14.20 -2.63
N GLN A 69 -25.83 12.97 -2.79
CA GLN A 69 -25.63 12.20 -4.01
C GLN A 69 -26.29 12.83 -5.25
N TYR A 70 -27.42 13.50 -5.04
CA TYR A 70 -28.19 14.10 -6.12
C TYR A 70 -28.21 15.63 -6.02
N CYS A 71 -28.15 16.29 -7.17
CA CYS A 71 -28.27 17.74 -7.25
C CYS A 71 -29.67 18.19 -6.84
N GLU A 72 -29.77 19.15 -5.92
CA GLU A 72 -31.06 19.70 -5.42
C GLU A 72 -31.82 20.49 -6.51
N ASN A 73 -31.11 21.04 -7.49
CA ASN A 73 -31.73 21.86 -8.56
C ASN A 73 -32.12 21.03 -9.79
N CYS A 74 -31.21 20.19 -10.32
CA CYS A 74 -31.48 19.49 -11.59
C CYS A 74 -31.62 17.97 -11.43
N ASN A 75 -31.56 17.46 -10.21
CA ASN A 75 -31.66 16.05 -9.85
C ASN A 75 -30.62 15.14 -10.53
N GLU A 76 -29.49 15.71 -10.99
CA GLU A 76 -28.38 14.93 -11.54
C GLU A 76 -27.76 14.07 -10.45
N CYS A 77 -27.48 12.79 -10.75
CA CYS A 77 -26.71 11.92 -9.87
C CYS A 77 -25.23 12.34 -9.97
N MET A 78 -24.61 12.79 -8.90
CA MET A 78 -23.23 13.32 -8.89
C MET A 78 -22.16 12.23 -8.78
N GLY A 79 -22.54 10.99 -8.50
CA GLY A 79 -21.69 9.80 -8.49
C GLY A 79 -22.52 8.55 -8.22
N ASN A 80 -22.30 7.49 -9.00
CA ASN A 80 -23.02 6.22 -8.85
C ASN A 80 -22.71 5.59 -7.49
N TYR A 81 -21.43 5.58 -7.10
CA TYR A 81 -21.01 5.35 -5.73
C TYR A 81 -20.99 6.69 -4.97
N TYR A 82 -21.59 6.70 -3.80
CA TYR A 82 -21.59 7.84 -2.88
C TYR A 82 -21.39 7.35 -1.45
N CYS A 83 -20.47 7.96 -0.72
CA CYS A 83 -20.27 7.75 0.70
C CYS A 83 -20.37 9.09 1.43
N ASP A 84 -21.38 9.24 2.27
CA ASP A 84 -21.63 10.44 3.06
C ASP A 84 -20.60 10.70 4.18
N ILE A 85 -19.95 9.63 4.67
CA ILE A 85 -18.90 9.72 5.69
C ILE A 85 -17.57 10.18 5.09
N CYS A 86 -17.20 9.60 3.92
CA CYS A 86 -15.93 9.93 3.26
C CYS A 86 -16.04 11.09 2.27
N HIS A 87 -17.24 11.61 2.04
CA HIS A 87 -17.57 12.62 1.03
C HIS A 87 -17.03 12.24 -0.36
N LEU A 88 -17.17 10.95 -0.67
CA LEU A 88 -16.62 10.33 -1.89
C LEU A 88 -17.71 10.12 -2.92
N PHE A 89 -17.44 10.54 -4.15
CA PHE A 89 -18.26 10.31 -5.34
C PHE A 89 -17.40 9.62 -6.39
N ASP A 90 -17.90 8.55 -7.01
CA ASP A 90 -17.26 7.88 -8.14
C ASP A 90 -18.33 7.24 -9.04
N ASP A 91 -18.17 7.38 -10.35
CA ASP A 91 -19.06 6.75 -11.33
C ASP A 91 -18.58 5.37 -11.76
N ASP A 92 -17.27 5.13 -11.62
CA ASP A 92 -16.65 3.85 -11.95
C ASP A 92 -17.03 2.81 -10.92
N ASP A 93 -17.53 1.67 -11.37
CA ASP A 93 -17.78 0.52 -10.50
C ASP A 93 -16.46 -0.18 -10.17
N LYS A 94 -15.89 0.15 -9.03
CA LYS A 94 -14.71 -0.50 -8.43
C LYS A 94 -15.12 -1.38 -7.26
N GLN A 95 -16.43 -1.68 -7.13
CA GLN A 95 -17.01 -2.37 -5.98
C GLN A 95 -16.60 -1.70 -4.66
N GLN A 96 -16.76 -0.37 -4.62
CA GLN A 96 -16.42 0.43 -3.46
C GLN A 96 -17.32 0.07 -2.27
N PHE A 97 -16.75 0.12 -1.08
CA PHE A 97 -17.49 -0.02 0.17
C PHE A 97 -16.84 0.80 1.29
N HIS A 98 -17.63 1.29 2.24
CA HIS A 98 -17.11 1.93 3.44
C HIS A 98 -16.86 0.88 4.52
N CYS A 99 -15.67 0.88 5.10
CA CYS A 99 -15.38 0.06 6.28
C CYS A 99 -15.49 0.94 7.54
N GLU A 100 -16.49 0.72 8.37
CA GLU A 100 -16.73 1.50 9.59
C GLU A 100 -15.54 1.46 10.56
N LYS A 101 -14.85 0.31 10.68
CA LYS A 101 -13.69 0.16 11.56
C LYS A 101 -12.44 0.87 11.03
N CYS A 102 -12.19 0.82 9.70
CA CYS A 102 -11.14 1.60 9.08
C CYS A 102 -11.49 3.09 8.97
N ASN A 103 -12.78 3.41 8.99
CA ASN A 103 -13.37 4.72 8.73
C ASN A 103 -12.98 5.31 7.36
N ILE A 104 -12.77 4.45 6.36
CA ILE A 104 -12.46 4.85 4.98
C ILE A 104 -13.17 3.94 3.97
N CYS A 105 -13.36 4.46 2.75
CA CYS A 105 -13.81 3.64 1.62
C CYS A 105 -12.67 2.78 1.08
N ARG A 106 -13.02 1.54 0.74
CA ARG A 106 -12.15 0.57 0.08
C ARG A 106 -12.75 0.17 -1.27
N VAL A 107 -11.97 -0.51 -2.10
CA VAL A 107 -12.37 -1.04 -3.42
C VAL A 107 -12.22 -2.57 -3.44
N GLY A 108 -12.93 -3.24 -4.35
CA GLY A 108 -12.82 -4.69 -4.55
C GLY A 108 -13.87 -5.53 -3.85
N GLY A 109 -14.97 -4.92 -3.38
CA GLY A 109 -16.15 -5.59 -2.82
C GLY A 109 -16.01 -5.99 -1.35
N VAL A 110 -17.00 -5.62 -0.54
CA VAL A 110 -17.03 -5.92 0.91
C VAL A 110 -16.95 -7.43 1.19
N ASP A 111 -17.50 -8.25 0.31
CA ASP A 111 -17.51 -9.70 0.48
C ASP A 111 -16.13 -10.35 0.33
N ASN A 112 -15.17 -9.64 -0.25
CA ASN A 112 -13.79 -10.10 -0.45
C ASN A 112 -12.84 -9.72 0.69
N TYR A 113 -13.32 -8.97 1.69
CA TYR A 113 -12.48 -8.46 2.77
C TYR A 113 -13.03 -8.81 4.15
N ASN A 114 -12.10 -9.02 5.09
CA ASN A 114 -12.36 -9.00 6.52
C ASN A 114 -11.52 -7.89 7.16
N HIS A 115 -12.11 -7.13 8.10
CA HIS A 115 -11.33 -6.21 8.89
C HIS A 115 -10.54 -6.99 9.96
N CYS A 116 -9.24 -6.83 10.00
CA CYS A 116 -8.39 -7.38 11.07
C CYS A 116 -8.19 -6.31 12.15
N ASP A 117 -8.73 -6.53 13.33
CA ASP A 117 -8.63 -5.57 14.45
C ASP A 117 -7.18 -5.42 14.96
N THR A 118 -6.33 -6.44 14.78
CA THR A 118 -4.91 -6.39 15.18
C THR A 118 -4.09 -5.53 14.22
N CYS A 119 -4.27 -5.71 12.90
CA CYS A 119 -3.61 -4.90 11.87
C CYS A 119 -4.27 -3.53 11.71
N ASN A 120 -5.50 -3.37 12.22
CA ASN A 120 -6.38 -2.23 12.02
C ASN A 120 -6.60 -1.89 10.52
N MET A 121 -6.76 -2.93 9.69
CA MET A 121 -6.92 -2.81 8.24
C MET A 121 -7.83 -3.90 7.67
N CYS A 122 -8.47 -3.63 6.52
CA CYS A 122 -9.18 -4.64 5.74
C CYS A 122 -8.16 -5.53 5.01
N ILE A 123 -8.27 -6.83 5.21
CA ILE A 123 -7.43 -7.87 4.61
C ILE A 123 -8.31 -8.73 3.70
N ILE A 124 -7.79 -9.16 2.57
CA ILE A 124 -8.48 -10.09 1.67
C ILE A 124 -8.82 -11.37 2.44
N LYS A 125 -10.06 -11.84 2.31
CA LYS A 125 -10.51 -13.10 2.93
C LYS A 125 -9.63 -14.27 2.52
N ASP A 126 -9.53 -15.26 3.38
CA ASP A 126 -8.82 -16.51 3.15
C ASP A 126 -7.31 -16.41 2.94
N ILE A 127 -6.72 -15.22 3.09
CA ILE A 127 -5.28 -15.05 3.11
C ILE A 127 -4.79 -15.09 4.55
N GLN A 128 -3.95 -16.09 4.86
CA GLN A 128 -3.19 -16.07 6.12
C GLN A 128 -2.19 -14.92 6.08
N HIS A 129 -2.22 -14.07 7.10
CA HIS A 129 -1.28 -12.98 7.24
C HIS A 129 -0.68 -12.93 8.64
N VAL A 130 0.55 -12.47 8.73
CA VAL A 130 1.18 -12.14 10.01
C VAL A 130 0.69 -10.74 10.41
N CYS A 131 0.09 -10.65 11.61
CA CYS A 131 -0.47 -9.39 12.09
C CYS A 131 0.63 -8.39 12.45
N VAL A 132 0.75 -7.34 11.64
CA VAL A 132 1.60 -6.16 11.90
C VAL A 132 0.72 -4.91 11.78
N PRO A 133 0.72 -4.00 12.75
CA PRO A 133 -0.06 -2.77 12.67
C PRO A 133 0.32 -1.96 11.42
N VAL A 134 -0.68 -1.53 10.63
CA VAL A 134 -0.48 -0.77 9.38
C VAL A 134 -0.74 0.71 9.56
N LYS A 135 -1.52 1.08 10.58
CA LYS A 135 -1.82 2.48 10.88
C LYS A 135 -0.50 3.25 11.07
N ASP A 136 -0.39 4.39 10.41
CA ASP A 136 0.80 5.25 10.40
C ASP A 136 2.06 4.60 9.76
N SER A 137 1.86 3.52 8.97
CA SER A 137 2.96 2.85 8.25
C SER A 137 3.12 3.39 6.85
N LEU A 138 4.36 3.65 6.46
CA LEU A 138 4.73 4.06 5.12
C LEU A 138 5.20 2.86 4.28
N CYS A 139 4.97 2.90 2.99
CA CYS A 139 5.54 1.94 2.06
C CYS A 139 7.09 2.02 2.10
N PRO A 140 7.80 0.91 2.32
CA PRO A 140 9.27 0.95 2.43
C PRO A 140 9.99 1.29 1.12
N VAL A 141 9.28 1.39 0.01
CA VAL A 141 9.81 1.74 -1.33
C VAL A 141 9.49 3.19 -1.69
N CYS A 142 8.20 3.55 -1.83
CA CYS A 142 7.79 4.88 -2.26
C CYS A 142 7.58 5.88 -1.11
N GLN A 143 7.58 5.43 0.14
CA GLN A 143 7.35 6.24 1.35
C GLN A 143 5.95 6.85 1.46
N ASP A 144 5.00 6.44 0.63
CA ASP A 144 3.61 6.87 0.74
C ASP A 144 2.87 6.09 1.84
N ASP A 145 1.83 6.71 2.38
CA ASP A 145 1.01 6.11 3.43
C ASP A 145 0.27 4.85 2.93
N LEU A 146 0.44 3.75 3.65
CA LEU A 146 -0.18 2.46 3.28
C LEU A 146 -1.65 2.38 3.66
N PHE A 147 -2.06 3.03 4.74
CA PHE A 147 -3.41 2.88 5.27
C PHE A 147 -4.45 3.59 4.41
N THR A 148 -4.16 4.83 3.98
CA THR A 148 -5.07 5.66 3.17
C THR A 148 -4.80 5.54 1.67
N SER A 149 -3.84 4.71 1.26
CA SER A 149 -3.46 4.54 -0.14
C SER A 149 -4.64 4.10 -1.01
N VAL A 150 -4.69 4.64 -2.22
CA VAL A 150 -5.57 4.18 -3.30
C VAL A 150 -4.95 3.04 -4.11
N THR A 151 -3.62 2.86 -3.98
CA THR A 151 -2.88 1.74 -4.57
C THR A 151 -3.10 0.49 -3.72
N LEU A 152 -3.19 -0.67 -4.37
CA LEU A 152 -3.40 -1.94 -3.69
C LEU A 152 -2.23 -2.26 -2.76
N VAL A 153 -2.54 -2.41 -1.47
CA VAL A 153 -1.58 -2.80 -0.42
C VAL A 153 -1.60 -4.31 -0.24
N THR A 154 -0.44 -4.91 -0.13
CA THR A 154 -0.26 -6.35 0.11
C THR A 154 0.69 -6.60 1.26
N SER A 155 0.57 -7.76 1.91
CA SER A 155 1.54 -8.19 2.92
C SER A 155 2.59 -9.12 2.31
N MET A 156 3.84 -8.95 2.72
CA MET A 156 4.92 -9.90 2.43
C MET A 156 4.82 -11.12 3.38
N LYS A 157 5.53 -12.20 3.10
CA LYS A 157 5.54 -13.40 3.96
C LYS A 157 5.91 -13.12 5.42
N CYS A 158 6.78 -12.14 5.64
CA CYS A 158 7.20 -11.70 6.98
C CYS A 158 6.16 -10.85 7.72
N GLY A 159 5.02 -10.53 7.09
CA GLY A 159 3.94 -9.70 7.63
C GLY A 159 4.07 -8.21 7.36
N HIS A 160 5.20 -7.70 6.92
CA HIS A 160 5.32 -6.30 6.54
C HIS A 160 4.50 -5.97 5.30
N TYR A 161 3.93 -4.77 5.27
CA TYR A 161 3.07 -4.30 4.19
C TYR A 161 3.83 -3.42 3.21
N ILE A 162 3.37 -3.45 1.96
CA ILE A 162 3.95 -2.72 0.82
C ILE A 162 2.87 -2.52 -0.24
N HIS A 163 2.98 -1.52 -1.11
CA HIS A 163 2.13 -1.46 -2.31
C HIS A 163 2.48 -2.61 -3.25
N LYS A 164 1.47 -3.19 -3.90
CA LYS A 164 1.66 -4.33 -4.79
C LYS A 164 2.63 -4.02 -5.94
N GLU A 165 2.51 -2.84 -6.53
CA GLU A 165 3.39 -2.38 -7.61
C GLU A 165 4.83 -2.24 -7.12
N CYS A 166 5.03 -1.58 -5.98
CA CYS A 166 6.35 -1.46 -5.35
C CYS A 166 6.96 -2.83 -4.99
N LEU A 167 6.13 -3.83 -4.63
CA LEU A 167 6.62 -5.19 -4.39
C LEU A 167 7.11 -5.84 -5.68
N LEU A 168 6.39 -5.68 -6.78
CA LEU A 168 6.79 -6.24 -8.08
C LEU A 168 8.12 -5.62 -8.55
N GLU A 169 8.26 -4.30 -8.49
CA GLU A 169 9.50 -3.61 -8.82
C GLU A 169 10.67 -4.04 -7.89
N LEU A 170 10.39 -4.15 -6.58
CA LEU A 170 11.38 -4.59 -5.61
C LEU A 170 11.90 -6.00 -5.93
N MET A 171 11.02 -6.92 -6.34
CA MET A 171 11.38 -8.30 -6.66
C MET A 171 12.26 -8.44 -7.92
N GLU A 172 12.33 -7.43 -8.77
CA GLU A 172 13.27 -7.39 -9.91
C GLU A 172 14.72 -7.17 -9.46
N THR A 173 14.93 -6.54 -8.30
CA THR A 173 16.27 -6.15 -7.82
C THR A 173 16.72 -6.93 -6.58
N THR A 174 15.79 -7.41 -5.76
CA THR A 174 16.10 -8.14 -4.53
C THR A 174 15.02 -9.17 -4.21
N TYR A 175 15.42 -10.20 -3.48
CA TYR A 175 14.50 -11.21 -2.94
C TYR A 175 14.24 -11.02 -1.43
N LYS A 176 14.66 -9.88 -0.85
CA LYS A 176 14.61 -9.64 0.60
C LYS A 176 13.70 -8.47 0.94
N CYS A 177 12.96 -8.62 2.05
CA CYS A 177 12.20 -7.53 2.65
C CYS A 177 13.13 -6.39 3.08
N PRO A 178 12.87 -5.14 2.67
CA PRO A 178 13.73 -4.01 3.04
C PRO A 178 13.70 -3.67 4.53
N LEU A 179 12.69 -4.13 5.28
CA LEU A 179 12.55 -3.84 6.71
C LEU A 179 13.20 -4.90 7.62
N CYS A 180 13.07 -6.19 7.29
CA CYS A 180 13.55 -7.27 8.15
C CYS A 180 14.49 -8.26 7.46
N CYS A 181 14.78 -8.06 6.19
CA CYS A 181 15.63 -8.93 5.36
C CYS A 181 15.09 -10.36 5.14
N ALA A 182 13.89 -10.70 5.60
CA ALA A 182 13.28 -12.00 5.31
C ALA A 182 13.01 -12.16 3.80
N SER A 183 13.04 -13.39 3.30
CA SER A 183 12.80 -13.70 1.89
C SER A 183 11.36 -13.35 1.46
N LEU A 184 11.22 -12.67 0.32
CA LEU A 184 9.93 -12.22 -0.22
C LEU A 184 9.11 -13.38 -0.82
N GLY A 185 9.78 -14.38 -1.36
CA GLY A 185 9.17 -15.50 -2.08
C GLY A 185 9.71 -16.87 -1.68
N ASN A 186 9.44 -17.87 -2.53
CA ASN A 186 10.06 -19.18 -2.42
C ASN A 186 11.51 -19.12 -2.94
N THR A 187 12.45 -19.55 -2.11
CA THR A 187 13.88 -19.56 -2.41
C THR A 187 14.44 -20.95 -2.68
N ASP A 188 13.61 -21.99 -2.81
CA ASP A 188 14.05 -23.38 -2.96
C ASP A 188 14.97 -23.59 -4.17
N LEU A 189 14.64 -22.99 -5.31
CA LEU A 189 15.47 -23.06 -6.52
C LEU A 189 16.82 -22.37 -6.31
N LEU A 190 16.81 -21.18 -5.69
CA LEU A 190 18.02 -20.44 -5.36
C LEU A 190 18.89 -21.23 -4.38
N ASN A 191 18.28 -21.80 -3.34
CA ASN A 191 18.99 -22.62 -2.36
C ASN A 191 19.60 -23.86 -2.99
N SER A 192 18.87 -24.54 -3.88
CA SER A 192 19.39 -25.69 -4.63
C SER A 192 20.54 -25.33 -5.56
N TYR A 193 20.47 -24.16 -6.21
CA TYR A 193 21.56 -23.65 -7.02
C TYR A 193 22.81 -23.38 -6.17
N ILE A 194 22.66 -22.73 -5.01
CA ILE A 194 23.76 -22.47 -4.09
C ILE A 194 24.38 -23.79 -3.57
N ASP A 195 23.55 -24.80 -3.26
CA ASP A 195 24.03 -26.13 -2.87
C ASP A 195 24.95 -26.75 -3.95
N GLN A 196 24.58 -26.64 -5.22
CA GLN A 196 25.40 -27.14 -6.32
C GLN A 196 26.71 -26.36 -6.47
N GLU A 197 26.67 -25.06 -6.37
CA GLU A 197 27.86 -24.21 -6.43
C GLU A 197 28.82 -24.48 -5.26
N ILE A 198 28.33 -24.77 -4.08
CA ILE A 198 29.12 -25.16 -2.91
C ILE A 198 29.85 -26.50 -3.18
N ILE A 199 29.16 -27.48 -3.77
CA ILE A 199 29.74 -28.77 -4.14
C ILE A 199 30.84 -28.59 -5.19
N ASN A 200 30.65 -27.71 -6.16
CA ASN A 200 31.58 -27.46 -7.26
C ASN A 200 32.77 -26.57 -6.85
N THR A 201 32.72 -25.95 -5.65
CA THR A 201 33.74 -25.00 -5.18
C THR A 201 34.35 -25.47 -3.87
N PRO A 202 35.25 -26.47 -3.89
CA PRO A 202 35.87 -26.97 -2.66
C PRO A 202 36.73 -25.90 -1.99
N MET A 203 36.54 -25.74 -0.68
CA MET A 203 37.27 -24.76 0.11
C MET A 203 38.66 -25.29 0.52
N PRO A 204 39.72 -24.45 0.54
CA PRO A 204 41.02 -24.78 1.11
C PRO A 204 40.91 -25.21 2.59
N GLN A 205 41.83 -26.04 3.08
CA GLN A 205 41.81 -26.57 4.46
C GLN A 205 41.80 -25.48 5.52
N ASP A 206 42.42 -24.33 5.28
CA ASP A 206 42.47 -23.18 6.17
C ASP A 206 41.09 -22.55 6.45
N TYR A 207 40.11 -22.81 5.60
CA TYR A 207 38.74 -22.34 5.72
C TYR A 207 37.78 -23.42 6.26
N ASN A 208 38.29 -24.55 6.75
CA ASN A 208 37.48 -25.62 7.29
C ASN A 208 37.16 -25.39 8.79
N TYR A 209 36.39 -24.37 9.06
CA TYR A 209 35.91 -24.01 10.40
C TYR A 209 34.39 -23.72 10.39
N ASN A 210 33.78 -23.73 11.56
CA ASN A 210 32.37 -23.36 11.73
C ASN A 210 32.25 -21.88 12.09
N VAL A 211 31.15 -21.29 11.67
CA VAL A 211 30.76 -19.92 12.01
C VAL A 211 29.35 -19.90 12.57
N LYS A 212 29.11 -18.99 13.48
CA LYS A 212 27.79 -18.76 14.03
C LYS A 212 27.02 -17.85 13.10
N ILE A 213 25.77 -18.22 12.80
CA ILE A 213 24.87 -17.48 11.89
C ILE A 213 23.53 -17.23 12.56
N LEU A 214 22.89 -16.14 12.10
CA LEU A 214 21.47 -15.88 12.30
C LEU A 214 20.76 -15.97 10.95
N CYS A 215 19.72 -16.80 10.88
CA CYS A 215 18.88 -16.90 9.70
C CYS A 215 17.82 -15.78 9.69
N ASN A 216 17.69 -15.04 8.61
CA ASN A 216 16.68 -13.97 8.48
C ASN A 216 15.27 -14.52 8.21
N ASP A 217 15.13 -15.80 7.78
CA ASP A 217 13.85 -16.40 7.45
C ASP A 217 13.21 -17.15 8.62
N CYS A 218 13.98 -17.99 9.33
CA CYS A 218 13.48 -18.74 10.48
C CYS A 218 13.88 -18.15 11.85
N HIS A 219 14.72 -17.10 11.86
CA HIS A 219 15.23 -16.40 13.06
C HIS A 219 15.99 -17.28 14.04
N VAL A 220 16.49 -18.43 13.60
CA VAL A 220 17.29 -19.34 14.43
C VAL A 220 18.78 -19.01 14.29
N GLU A 221 19.46 -18.95 15.44
CA GLU A 221 20.92 -18.95 15.49
C GLU A 221 21.43 -20.40 15.46
N SER A 222 22.42 -20.66 14.63
CA SER A 222 23.04 -21.99 14.52
C SER A 222 24.50 -21.88 14.10
N ASP A 223 25.27 -22.93 14.31
CA ASP A 223 26.61 -23.07 13.78
C ASP A 223 26.54 -23.80 12.44
N THR A 224 27.23 -23.25 11.45
CA THR A 224 27.34 -23.87 10.12
C THR A 224 28.77 -23.85 9.63
N LYS A 225 29.08 -24.76 8.70
CA LYS A 225 30.39 -24.77 8.06
C LYS A 225 30.59 -23.52 7.21
N PHE A 226 31.72 -22.86 7.38
CA PHE A 226 32.05 -21.70 6.57
C PHE A 226 32.19 -22.08 5.10
N HIS A 227 31.55 -21.32 4.23
CA HIS A 227 31.74 -21.40 2.78
C HIS A 227 31.57 -20.02 2.15
N ILE A 228 32.45 -19.64 1.24
CA ILE A 228 32.49 -18.31 0.63
C ILE A 228 31.23 -18.00 -0.21
N ILE A 229 30.59 -19.02 -0.79
CA ILE A 229 29.39 -18.88 -1.62
C ILE A 229 28.15 -18.62 -0.76
N GLY A 230 28.06 -19.25 0.42
CA GLY A 230 26.90 -19.08 1.30
C GLY A 230 27.02 -19.87 2.59
N LEU A 231 26.34 -19.39 3.61
CA LEU A 231 26.27 -20.00 4.94
C LEU A 231 24.89 -20.62 5.12
N LYS A 232 24.79 -21.94 5.11
CA LYS A 232 23.53 -22.67 5.14
C LYS A 232 22.93 -22.68 6.54
N CYS A 233 21.67 -22.28 6.68
CA CYS A 233 20.90 -22.51 7.90
C CYS A 233 20.53 -24.01 7.97
N LEU A 234 20.89 -24.67 9.06
CA LEU A 234 20.60 -26.10 9.23
C LEU A 234 19.15 -26.38 9.62
N GLU A 235 18.40 -25.36 10.06
CA GLU A 235 16.98 -25.48 10.46
C GLU A 235 16.05 -25.43 9.22
N CYS A 236 16.14 -24.38 8.41
CA CYS A 236 15.26 -24.19 7.27
C CYS A 236 15.92 -24.51 5.92
N ASN A 237 17.21 -24.92 5.89
CA ASN A 237 18.02 -25.19 4.71
C ASN A 237 18.22 -24.01 3.76
N GLY A 238 17.87 -22.79 4.19
CA GLY A 238 18.04 -21.56 3.40
C GLY A 238 19.42 -20.93 3.53
N TYR A 239 19.73 -20.03 2.60
CA TYR A 239 20.99 -19.27 2.59
C TYR A 239 20.79 -17.78 2.93
N ASN A 240 19.59 -17.38 3.32
CA ASN A 240 19.34 -16.01 3.76
C ASN A 240 19.81 -15.79 5.20
N THR A 241 21.12 -15.90 5.39
CA THR A 241 21.77 -15.85 6.70
C THR A 241 22.75 -14.70 6.80
N LYS A 242 23.08 -14.32 8.01
CA LYS A 242 24.19 -13.42 8.33
C LYS A 242 25.04 -14.03 9.43
N GLN A 243 26.35 -13.81 9.36
CA GLN A 243 27.27 -14.19 10.43
C GLN A 243 27.08 -13.25 11.63
N VAL A 244 27.11 -13.78 12.85
CA VAL A 244 26.95 -13.08 14.13
C VAL A 244 28.18 -13.27 15.00
#